data_799a303bc4bb4029ef1fef92d33b33c7
#
_entry.id   799a303bc4bb4029ef1fef92d33b33c7
#
_cell.length_a   1.000
_cell.length_b   1.000
_cell.length_c   1.000
_cell.angle_alpha   90.00
_cell.angle_beta   90.00
_cell.angle_gamma   90.00
#
_symmetry.space_group_name_H-M   'P 1'
#
loop_
_entity.id
_entity.type
_entity.pdbx_description
1 polymer ?
#
loop_
_entity_poly.entity_id
_entity_poly.type
_entity_poly.pdbx_seq_one_letter_code
_entity_poly.pdbx_strand_id
1 'polypeptide(L)'
;MSDIQSRTDGFSSKLMEILDHVEYRRVETGEDMEEVARIRYKAYKMADILTLKGTTLIDDVDFDPQAYVFGVYYDERLISTVRMHHVTPDHRVSLTRDTFPKEIDAFLDAGLSLIDPVRFAADIDVMREMPAIPYLTLRIAIMAAAYFDADRVLQLVSPQHAAFYRRVFYAQTIVPPGKLWKVQYRPDADGDQHP
;
A
#
# COMPACT_ATOMS: atom_id res chain seq x y z
N MET A 1 5.05 18.58 29.70
CA MET A 1 5.83 17.49 29.05
C MET A 1 5.39 16.08 29.48
N SER A 2 4.85 15.89 30.70
CA SER A 2 4.40 14.58 31.21
C SER A 2 3.18 13.97 30.47
N ASP A 3 2.21 14.78 30.04
CA ASP A 3 0.97 14.27 29.40
C ASP A 3 1.17 13.73 27.99
N ILE A 4 2.16 14.20 27.24
CA ILE A 4 2.46 13.70 25.89
C ILE A 4 3.15 12.35 26.00
N GLN A 5 4.07 12.20 26.96
CA GLN A 5 4.80 10.96 27.21
C GLN A 5 3.83 9.84 27.63
N SER A 6 2.94 10.10 28.57
CA SER A 6 1.97 9.11 29.06
C SER A 6 0.98 8.66 27.97
N ARG A 7 0.58 9.56 27.06
CA ARG A 7 -0.30 9.22 25.92
C ARG A 7 0.42 8.40 24.85
N THR A 8 1.71 8.66 24.64
CA THR A 8 2.55 7.90 23.71
C THR A 8 2.81 6.50 24.25
N ASP A 9 3.10 6.37 25.54
CA ASP A 9 3.31 5.07 26.19
C ASP A 9 2.06 4.22 26.14
N GLY A 10 0.87 4.79 26.37
CA GLY A 10 -0.41 4.07 26.30
C GLY A 10 -0.78 3.61 24.87
N PHE A 11 -0.44 4.41 23.84
CA PHE A 11 -0.66 4.00 22.45
C PHE A 11 0.31 2.88 22.05
N SER A 12 1.59 3.01 22.41
CA SER A 12 2.61 2.00 22.11
C SER A 12 2.31 0.67 22.77
N SER A 13 1.88 0.68 24.05
CA SER A 13 1.49 -0.55 24.76
C SER A 13 0.30 -1.24 24.12
N LYS A 14 -0.73 -0.48 23.73
CA LYS A 14 -1.89 -1.03 23.01
C LYS A 14 -1.51 -1.59 21.64
N LEU A 15 -0.60 -0.93 20.94
CA LEU A 15 -0.12 -1.43 19.66
C LEU A 15 0.63 -2.76 19.82
N MET A 16 1.44 -2.91 20.87
CA MET A 16 2.13 -4.16 21.17
C MET A 16 1.16 -5.29 21.50
N GLU A 17 0.15 -5.03 22.31
CA GLU A 17 -0.92 -6.02 22.60
C GLU A 17 -1.64 -6.47 21.33
N ILE A 18 -1.95 -5.53 20.43
CA ILE A 18 -2.58 -5.86 19.14
C ILE A 18 -1.64 -6.74 18.28
N LEU A 19 -0.33 -6.48 18.29
CA LEU A 19 0.64 -7.23 17.49
C LEU A 19 0.74 -8.70 17.86
N ASP A 20 0.41 -9.08 19.10
CA ASP A 20 0.38 -10.48 19.54
C ASP A 20 -0.73 -11.30 18.85
N HIS A 21 -1.75 -10.59 18.31
CA HIS A 21 -2.88 -11.17 17.58
C HIS A 21 -2.79 -10.97 16.06
N VAL A 22 -1.71 -10.33 15.58
CA VAL A 22 -1.55 -9.98 14.17
C VAL A 22 -0.62 -10.96 13.48
N GLU A 23 -1.09 -11.50 12.37
CA GLU A 23 -0.30 -12.31 11.44
C GLU A 23 -0.19 -11.62 10.08
N TYR A 24 1.01 -11.66 9.50
CA TYR A 24 1.29 -11.20 8.15
C TYR A 24 1.45 -12.41 7.24
N ARG A 25 0.53 -12.62 6.31
CA ARG A 25 0.59 -13.72 5.37
C ARG A 25 0.83 -13.19 3.96
N ARG A 26 1.80 -13.79 3.28
CA ARG A 26 1.94 -13.59 1.86
C ARG A 26 0.80 -14.30 1.14
N VAL A 27 0.16 -13.61 0.22
CA VAL A 27 -0.94 -14.16 -0.57
C VAL A 27 -0.35 -14.93 -1.75
N GLU A 28 -0.54 -16.24 -1.75
CA GLU A 28 0.05 -17.16 -2.75
C GLU A 28 -1.02 -18.03 -3.43
N THR A 29 -2.22 -18.14 -2.85
CA THR A 29 -3.31 -18.96 -3.39
C THR A 29 -4.39 -18.12 -4.06
N GLY A 30 -5.16 -18.74 -4.97
CA GLY A 30 -6.31 -18.11 -5.61
C GLY A 30 -7.41 -17.73 -4.61
N GLU A 31 -7.63 -18.56 -3.58
CA GLU A 31 -8.64 -18.31 -2.55
C GLU A 31 -8.28 -17.09 -1.70
N ASP A 32 -7.01 -16.97 -1.27
CA ASP A 32 -6.53 -15.81 -0.54
C ASP A 32 -6.61 -14.53 -1.40
N MET A 33 -6.34 -14.65 -2.71
CA MET A 33 -6.44 -13.54 -3.64
C MET A 33 -7.88 -13.07 -3.82
N GLU A 34 -8.86 -13.97 -3.78
CA GLU A 34 -10.28 -13.59 -3.79
C GLU A 34 -10.69 -12.82 -2.54
N GLU A 35 -10.16 -13.18 -1.38
CA GLU A 35 -10.39 -12.42 -0.13
C GLU A 35 -9.79 -11.02 -0.22
N VAL A 36 -8.57 -10.90 -0.72
CA VAL A 36 -7.91 -9.63 -1.00
C VAL A 36 -8.74 -8.77 -1.96
N ALA A 37 -9.25 -9.37 -3.05
CA ALA A 37 -10.10 -8.67 -4.01
C ALA A 37 -11.37 -8.11 -3.36
N ARG A 38 -12.01 -8.88 -2.48
CA ARG A 38 -13.22 -8.45 -1.76
C ARG A 38 -12.94 -7.25 -0.85
N ILE A 39 -11.85 -7.28 -0.10
CA ILE A 39 -11.46 -6.13 0.77
C ILE A 39 -11.14 -4.90 -0.09
N ARG A 40 -10.36 -5.04 -1.14
CA ARG A 40 -10.02 -3.94 -2.05
C ARG A 40 -11.28 -3.33 -2.66
N TYR A 41 -12.20 -4.16 -3.16
CA TYR A 41 -13.45 -3.69 -3.73
C TYR A 41 -14.28 -2.87 -2.72
N LYS A 42 -14.49 -3.43 -1.51
CA LYS A 42 -15.27 -2.77 -0.45
C LYS A 42 -14.65 -1.43 -0.07
N ALA A 43 -13.35 -1.39 0.18
CA ALA A 43 -12.63 -0.21 0.60
C ALA A 43 -12.65 0.89 -0.48
N TYR A 44 -12.38 0.55 -1.73
CA TYR A 44 -12.27 1.53 -2.81
C TYR A 44 -13.61 2.02 -3.32
N LYS A 45 -14.65 1.17 -3.26
CA LYS A 45 -16.03 1.59 -3.52
C LYS A 45 -16.49 2.66 -2.53
N MET A 46 -16.17 2.49 -1.25
CA MET A 46 -16.52 3.46 -0.22
C MET A 46 -15.71 4.77 -0.32
N ALA A 47 -14.46 4.68 -0.79
CA ALA A 47 -13.61 5.84 -1.00
C ALA A 47 -13.90 6.60 -2.32
N ASP A 48 -14.90 6.13 -3.10
CA ASP A 48 -15.26 6.66 -4.42
C ASP A 48 -14.06 6.73 -5.40
N ILE A 49 -13.14 5.76 -5.26
CA ILE A 49 -11.93 5.64 -6.09
C ILE A 49 -12.22 4.72 -7.29
N LEU A 50 -13.25 3.88 -7.21
CA LEU A 50 -13.63 2.96 -8.28
C LEU A 50 -14.46 3.67 -9.33
N THR A 51 -13.91 3.81 -10.52
CA THR A 51 -14.71 3.99 -11.73
C THR A 51 -15.26 2.63 -12.13
N LEU A 52 -16.51 2.37 -11.77
CA LEU A 52 -17.17 1.08 -11.80
C LEU A 52 -17.38 0.54 -13.24
N LYS A 53 -16.42 -0.19 -13.76
CA LYS A 53 -16.67 -1.29 -14.70
C LYS A 53 -15.72 -2.43 -14.34
N GLY A 54 -16.21 -3.41 -13.61
CA GLY A 54 -15.45 -4.58 -13.23
C GLY A 54 -15.35 -4.75 -11.71
N THR A 55 -15.53 -5.98 -11.25
CA THR A 55 -15.63 -6.35 -9.85
C THR A 55 -14.30 -6.76 -9.23
N THR A 56 -13.24 -6.88 -10.03
CA THR A 56 -11.95 -7.37 -9.57
C THR A 56 -10.91 -6.23 -9.47
N LEU A 57 -10.35 -6.09 -8.31
CA LEU A 57 -9.21 -5.19 -8.04
C LEU A 57 -7.90 -5.97 -8.00
N ILE A 58 -7.87 -7.06 -8.71
CA ILE A 58 -6.69 -7.85 -9.01
C ILE A 58 -6.35 -7.58 -10.47
N ASP A 59 -5.11 -7.23 -10.71
CA ASP A 59 -4.56 -6.99 -12.04
C ASP A 59 -3.31 -7.87 -12.26
N ASP A 60 -2.83 -7.96 -13.49
CA ASP A 60 -1.66 -8.76 -13.86
C ASP A 60 -0.41 -8.34 -13.06
N VAL A 61 -0.37 -7.11 -12.59
CA VAL A 61 0.74 -6.59 -11.78
C VAL A 61 0.74 -7.17 -10.35
N ASP A 62 -0.37 -7.71 -9.86
CA ASP A 62 -0.40 -8.48 -8.60
C ASP A 62 0.40 -9.79 -8.72
N PHE A 63 0.63 -10.28 -9.94
CA PHE A 63 1.39 -11.50 -10.25
C PHE A 63 2.79 -11.23 -10.81
N ASP A 64 3.22 -9.97 -10.82
CA ASP A 64 4.59 -9.63 -11.20
C ASP A 64 5.61 -10.32 -10.30
N PRO A 65 6.75 -10.84 -10.83
CA PRO A 65 7.75 -11.54 -10.02
C PRO A 65 8.35 -10.74 -8.87
N GLN A 66 8.29 -9.41 -8.95
CA GLN A 66 8.76 -8.48 -7.90
C GLN A 66 7.60 -7.88 -7.08
N ALA A 67 6.37 -8.38 -7.28
CA ALA A 67 5.21 -8.01 -6.48
C ALA A 67 4.97 -9.01 -5.35
N TYR A 68 4.67 -8.48 -4.19
CA TYR A 68 4.41 -9.25 -2.98
C TYR A 68 3.11 -8.74 -2.36
N VAL A 69 2.03 -9.49 -2.53
CA VAL A 69 0.74 -9.18 -1.90
C VAL A 69 0.72 -9.76 -0.50
N PHE A 70 0.38 -8.94 0.48
CA PHE A 70 0.24 -9.37 1.86
C PHE A 70 -1.18 -9.12 2.37
N GLY A 71 -1.70 -10.08 3.11
CA GLY A 71 -2.82 -9.94 4.01
C GLY A 71 -2.35 -9.72 5.44
N VAL A 72 -3.03 -8.85 6.16
CA VAL A 72 -2.87 -8.65 7.60
C VAL A 72 -4.08 -9.28 8.28
N TYR A 73 -3.84 -10.28 9.09
CA TYR A 73 -4.88 -11.02 9.80
C TYR A 73 -4.83 -10.66 11.29
N TYR A 74 -5.99 -10.48 11.86
CA TYR A 74 -6.18 -10.32 13.30
C TYR A 74 -7.14 -11.41 13.78
N ASP A 75 -6.68 -12.28 14.67
CA ASP A 75 -7.39 -13.47 15.10
C ASP A 75 -8.00 -14.23 13.90
N GLU A 76 -7.16 -14.64 12.95
CA GLU A 76 -7.50 -15.37 11.72
C GLU A 76 -8.37 -14.62 10.70
N ARG A 77 -8.84 -13.42 11.01
CA ARG A 77 -9.65 -12.61 10.09
C ARG A 77 -8.76 -11.67 9.28
N LEU A 78 -8.91 -11.67 7.96
CA LEU A 78 -8.27 -10.69 7.09
C LEU A 78 -8.85 -9.29 7.34
N ILE A 79 -8.02 -8.37 7.84
CA ILE A 79 -8.43 -7.01 8.21
C ILE A 79 -7.89 -5.93 7.25
N SER A 80 -6.77 -6.20 6.60
CA SER A 80 -6.22 -5.31 5.58
C SER A 80 -5.30 -6.04 4.63
N THR A 81 -4.97 -5.38 3.52
CA THR A 81 -4.06 -5.88 2.51
C THR A 81 -3.23 -4.75 1.91
N VAL A 82 -2.06 -5.09 1.40
CA VAL A 82 -1.18 -4.19 0.68
C VAL A 82 -0.35 -4.98 -0.33
N ARG A 83 -0.03 -4.38 -1.48
CA ARG A 83 0.94 -4.91 -2.42
C ARG A 83 2.23 -4.12 -2.30
N MET A 84 3.34 -4.83 -2.16
CA MET A 84 4.70 -4.29 -2.18
C MET A 84 5.33 -4.61 -3.52
N HIS A 85 5.90 -3.62 -4.22
CA HIS A 85 6.83 -3.87 -5.31
C HIS A 85 8.25 -3.58 -4.85
N HIS A 86 9.16 -4.50 -5.15
CA HIS A 86 10.58 -4.26 -5.09
C HIS A 86 11.03 -3.76 -6.45
N VAL A 87 11.21 -2.45 -6.57
CA VAL A 87 11.54 -1.77 -7.82
C VAL A 87 13.05 -1.54 -7.89
N THR A 88 13.67 -2.02 -8.96
CA THR A 88 15.12 -1.95 -9.15
C THR A 88 15.44 -1.34 -10.53
N PRO A 89 16.70 -0.94 -10.78
CA PRO A 89 17.12 -0.50 -12.12
C PRO A 89 16.79 -1.50 -13.22
N ASP A 90 16.83 -2.80 -12.91
CA ASP A 90 16.60 -3.89 -13.88
C ASP A 90 15.13 -4.31 -13.97
N HIS A 91 14.31 -3.99 -12.95
CA HIS A 91 12.89 -4.30 -12.91
C HIS A 91 12.07 -3.10 -12.40
N ARG A 92 11.55 -2.32 -13.34
CA ARG A 92 10.95 -1.01 -13.06
C ARG A 92 9.42 -1.00 -13.00
N VAL A 93 8.80 -2.15 -12.70
CA VAL A 93 7.33 -2.23 -12.57
C VAL A 93 6.89 -1.57 -11.27
N SER A 94 6.09 -0.50 -11.36
CA SER A 94 5.64 0.26 -10.20
C SER A 94 4.49 1.20 -10.57
N LEU A 95 3.40 1.16 -9.81
CA LEU A 95 2.29 2.09 -9.98
C LEU A 95 2.71 3.55 -9.73
N THR A 96 3.60 3.76 -8.77
CA THR A 96 4.12 5.10 -8.48
C THR A 96 4.99 5.61 -9.62
N ARG A 97 5.78 4.74 -10.26
CA ARG A 97 6.55 5.09 -11.46
C ARG A 97 5.64 5.43 -12.65
N ASP A 98 4.59 4.68 -12.87
CA ASP A 98 3.62 4.96 -13.95
C ASP A 98 2.96 6.33 -13.77
N THR A 99 2.80 6.76 -12.52
CA THR A 99 2.23 8.07 -12.18
C THR A 99 3.27 9.19 -12.26
N PHE A 100 4.51 8.94 -11.83
CA PHE A 100 5.60 9.91 -11.73
C PHE A 100 6.90 9.37 -12.33
N PRO A 101 6.92 9.05 -13.65
CA PRO A 101 8.06 8.38 -14.27
C PRO A 101 9.36 9.15 -14.13
N LYS A 102 9.32 10.47 -14.31
CA LYS A 102 10.52 11.30 -14.25
C LYS A 102 11.23 11.26 -12.90
N GLU A 103 10.45 11.33 -11.83
CA GLU A 103 10.98 11.36 -10.46
C GLU A 103 11.48 9.98 -10.03
N ILE A 104 10.76 8.93 -10.41
CA ILE A 104 11.12 7.56 -10.02
C ILE A 104 12.26 7.04 -10.88
N ASP A 105 12.25 7.29 -12.19
CA ASP A 105 13.38 6.91 -13.06
C ASP A 105 14.68 7.61 -12.64
N ALA A 106 14.64 8.84 -12.13
CA ALA A 106 15.83 9.51 -11.61
C ALA A 106 16.49 8.74 -10.44
N PHE A 107 15.71 8.09 -9.56
CA PHE A 107 16.26 7.23 -8.53
C PHE A 107 16.83 5.94 -9.11
N LEU A 108 16.09 5.29 -10.00
CA LEU A 108 16.52 4.02 -10.61
C LEU A 108 17.76 4.19 -11.49
N ASP A 109 17.86 5.30 -12.24
CA ASP A 109 19.03 5.64 -13.07
C ASP A 109 20.26 5.98 -12.21
N ALA A 110 20.06 6.43 -10.97
CA ALA A 110 21.13 6.59 -9.98
C ALA A 110 21.53 5.26 -9.29
N GLY A 111 20.94 4.13 -9.70
CA GLY A 111 21.25 2.80 -9.17
C GLY A 111 20.50 2.44 -7.88
N LEU A 112 19.54 3.27 -7.44
CA LEU A 112 18.81 3.01 -6.19
C LEU A 112 17.72 1.95 -6.39
N SER A 113 17.46 1.18 -5.33
CA SER A 113 16.34 0.25 -5.23
C SER A 113 15.24 0.81 -4.32
N LEU A 114 13.98 0.50 -4.64
CA LEU A 114 12.84 1.12 -3.99
C LEU A 114 11.82 0.06 -3.57
N ILE A 115 11.13 0.31 -2.46
CA ILE A 115 9.90 -0.41 -2.11
C ILE A 115 8.71 0.51 -2.43
N ASP A 116 7.79 0.03 -3.25
CA ASP A 116 6.56 0.75 -3.62
C ASP A 116 5.33 0.07 -3.01
N PRO A 117 4.87 0.48 -1.80
CA PRO A 117 3.65 -0.02 -1.19
C PRO A 117 2.43 0.62 -1.85
N VAL A 118 1.64 -0.19 -2.52
CA VAL A 118 0.44 0.23 -3.26
C VAL A 118 -0.73 -0.68 -2.92
N ARG A 119 -1.92 -0.35 -3.39
CA ARG A 119 -3.11 -1.16 -3.19
C ARG A 119 -3.45 -1.41 -1.70
N PHE A 120 -3.08 -0.47 -0.82
CA PHE A 120 -3.54 -0.53 0.56
C PHE A 120 -5.07 -0.49 0.60
N ALA A 121 -5.65 -1.49 1.25
CA ALA A 121 -7.08 -1.56 1.52
C ALA A 121 -7.31 -2.19 2.89
N ALA A 122 -8.32 -1.70 3.61
CA ALA A 122 -8.67 -2.21 4.92
C ALA A 122 -10.18 -2.44 5.03
N ASP A 123 -10.58 -3.41 5.87
CA ASP A 123 -11.97 -3.58 6.24
C ASP A 123 -12.42 -2.34 7.01
N ILE A 124 -13.37 -1.61 6.45
CA ILE A 124 -13.79 -0.30 6.97
C ILE A 124 -14.45 -0.40 8.34
N ASP A 125 -15.14 -1.50 8.60
CA ASP A 125 -15.81 -1.70 9.88
C ASP A 125 -14.78 -1.95 10.97
N VAL A 126 -13.76 -2.80 10.68
CA VAL A 126 -12.64 -3.03 11.58
C VAL A 126 -11.79 -1.78 11.76
N MET A 127 -11.57 -1.00 10.70
CA MET A 127 -10.75 0.22 10.77
C MET A 127 -11.36 1.30 11.69
N ARG A 128 -12.68 1.34 11.83
CA ARG A 128 -13.38 2.23 12.79
C ARG A 128 -13.11 1.84 14.24
N GLU A 129 -13.01 0.55 14.52
CA GLU A 129 -12.76 0.01 15.85
C GLU A 129 -11.26 -0.06 16.18
N MET A 130 -10.43 -0.27 15.15
CA MET A 130 -8.99 -0.41 15.27
C MET A 130 -8.24 0.63 14.41
N PRO A 131 -8.07 1.88 14.90
CA PRO A 131 -7.33 2.93 14.17
C PRO A 131 -5.84 2.61 13.95
N ALA A 132 -5.34 1.52 14.54
CA ALA A 132 -3.97 1.04 14.38
C ALA A 132 -3.70 0.36 13.03
N ILE A 133 -4.73 -0.04 12.27
CA ILE A 133 -4.58 -0.79 11.00
C ILE A 133 -3.58 -0.16 10.02
N PRO A 134 -3.56 1.16 9.76
CA PRO A 134 -2.57 1.74 8.87
C PRO A 134 -1.13 1.53 9.35
N TYR A 135 -0.88 1.58 10.66
CA TYR A 135 0.46 1.31 11.23
C TYR A 135 0.85 -0.15 11.05
N LEU A 136 -0.08 -1.07 11.32
CA LEU A 136 0.14 -2.51 11.18
C LEU A 136 0.44 -2.86 9.71
N THR A 137 -0.37 -2.37 8.78
CA THR A 137 -0.23 -2.69 7.37
C THR A 137 1.03 -2.08 6.75
N LEU A 138 1.29 -0.81 7.01
CA LEU A 138 2.45 -0.11 6.42
C LEU A 138 3.79 -0.51 7.07
N ARG A 139 3.77 -1.17 8.23
CA ARG A 139 4.95 -1.80 8.80
C ARG A 139 5.60 -2.79 7.84
N ILE A 140 4.79 -3.47 7.02
CA ILE A 140 5.30 -4.42 6.00
C ILE A 140 6.26 -3.72 5.04
N ALA A 141 5.99 -2.46 4.66
CA ALA A 141 6.88 -1.71 3.77
C ALA A 141 8.27 -1.47 4.39
N ILE A 142 8.32 -1.22 5.70
CA ILE A 142 9.60 -1.05 6.42
C ILE A 142 10.33 -2.39 6.53
N MET A 143 9.58 -3.47 6.79
CA MET A 143 10.16 -4.82 6.83
C MET A 143 10.69 -5.23 5.46
N ALA A 144 9.96 -4.94 4.38
CA ALA A 144 10.40 -5.19 3.01
C ALA A 144 11.65 -4.37 2.66
N ALA A 145 11.71 -3.11 3.05
CA ALA A 145 12.90 -2.28 2.82
C ALA A 145 14.13 -2.87 3.50
N ALA A 146 13.99 -3.34 4.74
CA ALA A 146 15.07 -4.00 5.46
C ALA A 146 15.46 -5.36 4.84
N TYR A 147 14.49 -6.13 4.37
CA TYR A 147 14.73 -7.45 3.78
C TYR A 147 15.46 -7.36 2.43
N PHE A 148 15.08 -6.40 1.59
CA PHE A 148 15.66 -6.19 0.26
C PHE A 148 16.85 -5.23 0.26
N ASP A 149 17.24 -4.69 1.40
CA ASP A 149 18.23 -3.61 1.53
C ASP A 149 17.92 -2.44 0.58
N ALA A 150 16.64 -2.05 0.56
CA ALA A 150 16.16 -1.03 -0.36
C ALA A 150 16.48 0.38 0.14
N ASP A 151 16.91 1.25 -0.79
CA ASP A 151 17.35 2.61 -0.47
C ASP A 151 16.20 3.54 -0.06
N ARG A 152 14.99 3.30 -0.59
CA ARG A 152 13.83 4.17 -0.37
C ARG A 152 12.54 3.37 -0.27
N VAL A 153 11.60 3.91 0.53
CA VAL A 153 10.21 3.47 0.53
C VAL A 153 9.37 4.59 -0.07
N LEU A 154 8.69 4.30 -1.16
CA LEU A 154 7.79 5.24 -1.82
C LEU A 154 6.46 5.33 -1.09
N GLN A 155 5.75 6.44 -1.26
CA GLN A 155 4.41 6.62 -0.68
C GLN A 155 3.57 7.47 -1.63
N LEU A 156 2.73 6.78 -2.41
CA LEU A 156 1.75 7.41 -3.29
C LEU A 156 0.48 7.66 -2.49
N VAL A 157 0.30 8.87 -1.98
CA VAL A 157 -0.77 9.20 -1.05
C VAL A 157 -1.53 10.47 -1.43
N SER A 158 -2.81 10.54 -1.07
CA SER A 158 -3.58 11.76 -1.24
C SER A 158 -3.09 12.87 -0.31
N PRO A 159 -3.20 14.15 -0.70
CA PRO A 159 -2.74 15.29 0.10
C PRO A 159 -3.26 15.30 1.54
N GLN A 160 -4.51 14.85 1.73
CA GLN A 160 -5.13 14.75 3.05
C GLN A 160 -4.43 13.76 3.98
N HIS A 161 -3.78 12.73 3.44
CA HIS A 161 -3.05 11.74 4.23
C HIS A 161 -1.56 12.08 4.40
N ALA A 162 -1.03 13.04 3.67
CA ALA A 162 0.40 13.36 3.68
C ALA A 162 0.93 13.74 5.08
N ALA A 163 0.10 14.36 5.92
CA ALA A 163 0.47 14.72 7.29
C ALA A 163 0.76 13.48 8.16
N PHE A 164 -0.04 12.42 7.99
CA PHE A 164 0.18 11.14 8.66
C PHE A 164 1.54 10.54 8.29
N TYR A 165 1.84 10.44 6.99
CA TYR A 165 3.10 9.85 6.52
C TYR A 165 4.33 10.65 6.95
N ARG A 166 4.28 11.99 6.91
CA ARG A 166 5.36 12.83 7.43
C ARG A 166 5.59 12.64 8.92
N ARG A 167 4.52 12.49 9.69
CA ARG A 167 4.61 12.37 11.15
C ARG A 167 5.09 10.98 11.59
N VAL A 168 4.60 9.93 10.93
CA VAL A 168 4.83 8.54 11.33
C VAL A 168 6.08 7.95 10.70
N PHE A 169 6.30 8.22 9.42
CA PHE A 169 7.38 7.63 8.63
C PHE A 169 8.47 8.63 8.25
N TYR A 170 8.41 9.86 8.75
CA TYR A 170 9.34 10.95 8.40
C TYR A 170 9.44 11.17 6.89
N ALA A 171 8.35 10.90 6.17
CA ALA A 171 8.31 10.97 4.72
C ALA A 171 8.57 12.40 4.21
N GLN A 172 9.38 12.50 3.18
CA GLN A 172 9.66 13.75 2.49
C GLN A 172 8.82 13.84 1.22
N THR A 173 8.26 15.01 0.95
CA THR A 173 7.49 15.24 -0.26
C THR A 173 8.45 15.43 -1.44
N ILE A 174 8.39 14.53 -2.42
CA ILE A 174 9.19 14.61 -3.66
C ILE A 174 8.40 15.38 -4.71
N VAL A 175 7.11 15.06 -4.86
CA VAL A 175 6.21 15.76 -5.79
C VAL A 175 5.19 16.53 -4.97
N PRO A 176 5.11 17.87 -5.11
CA PRO A 176 4.11 18.67 -4.41
C PRO A 176 2.69 18.32 -4.87
N PRO A 177 1.67 18.51 -4.01
CA PRO A 177 0.28 18.27 -4.39
C PRO A 177 -0.09 19.09 -5.64
N GLY A 178 -0.55 18.43 -6.67
CA GLY A 178 -0.99 19.02 -7.93
C GLY A 178 -2.39 18.54 -8.31
N LYS A 179 -2.90 18.98 -9.47
CA LYS A 179 -4.23 18.64 -9.98
C LYS A 179 -4.42 17.16 -10.38
N LEU A 180 -3.40 16.32 -10.23
CA LEU A 180 -3.33 14.92 -10.73
C LEU A 180 -3.98 13.87 -9.84
N TRP A 181 -4.80 14.25 -8.86
CA TRP A 181 -5.48 13.29 -7.98
C TRP A 181 -6.74 12.63 -8.53
N LYS A 182 -7.01 12.77 -9.80
CA LYS A 182 -7.85 11.79 -10.48
C LYS A 182 -6.92 10.75 -11.07
N VAL A 183 -6.55 9.75 -10.29
CA VAL A 183 -6.05 8.49 -10.83
C VAL A 183 -7.18 7.94 -11.68
N GLN A 184 -7.18 8.30 -12.96
CA GLN A 184 -7.95 7.59 -13.93
C GLN A 184 -7.28 6.21 -14.04
N TYR A 185 -7.83 5.23 -13.32
CA TYR A 185 -7.70 3.86 -13.74
C TYR A 185 -8.20 3.85 -15.20
N ARG A 186 -7.29 3.70 -16.12
CA ARG A 186 -7.61 3.37 -17.51
C ARG A 186 -7.82 1.86 -17.52
N PRO A 187 -9.05 1.35 -17.60
CA PRO A 187 -9.24 -0.01 -18.01
C PRO A 187 -8.88 -0.06 -19.49
N ASP A 188 -7.91 -0.91 -19.80
CA ASP A 188 -7.69 -1.53 -21.08
C ASP A 188 -7.45 -0.62 -22.28
N ALA A 189 -6.17 -0.44 -22.57
CA ALA A 189 -5.69 -0.16 -23.91
C ALA A 189 -5.53 -1.46 -24.72
N ASP A 190 -6.39 -2.47 -24.46
CA ASP A 190 -6.41 -3.68 -25.27
C ASP A 190 -7.85 -4.08 -25.59
N GLY A 191 -8.19 -3.98 -26.85
CA GLY A 191 -9.37 -4.60 -27.40
C GLY A 191 -10.18 -3.70 -28.30
N ASP A 192 -9.70 -3.48 -29.51
CA ASP A 192 -10.45 -3.72 -30.73
C ASP A 192 -9.59 -3.38 -31.95
N GLN A 193 -8.81 -4.35 -32.37
CA GLN A 193 -8.43 -4.48 -33.78
C GLN A 193 -8.66 -5.94 -34.16
N HIS A 194 -9.89 -6.25 -34.55
CA HIS A 194 -10.15 -7.30 -35.54
C HIS A 194 -11.08 -6.75 -36.58
N PRO A 195 -10.73 -7.06 -37.86
CA PRO A 195 -11.37 -6.53 -39.07
C PRO A 195 -12.79 -7.02 -39.29
#